data_82d2332fc5c8548be4da213ba4896c5a
#
_entry.id   82d2332fc5c8548be4da213ba4896c5a
#
_cell.length_a   1.000
_cell.length_b   1.000
_cell.length_c   1.000
_cell.angle_alpha   90.00
_cell.angle_beta   90.00
_cell.angle_gamma   90.00
#
_symmetry.space_group_name_H-M   'P 1'
#
loop_
_entity.id
_entity.type
_entity.pdbx_description
1 polymer ?
#
loop_
_entity_poly.entity_id
_entity_poly.type
_entity_poly.pdbx_seq_one_letter_code
_entity_poly.pdbx_strand_id
1 'polypeptide(L)'
;MNKFRIFETDQFLKGLEQDFSGQQERIKIKLHNYVYPQLKQNPCFGKNIKKLATYKPDTWRYRIGSYRFFYEIDSPNKIVFMISVDNRQNAY
;
A
#
# COMPACT_ATOMS: atom_id res chain seq x y z
N MET A 1 2.02 11.75 -19.40
CA MET A 1 1.82 11.51 -18.02
C MET A 1 1.95 10.09 -17.64
N ASN A 2 2.84 9.84 -16.74
CA ASN A 2 3.20 8.50 -16.34
C ASN A 2 2.42 8.09 -15.11
N LYS A 3 1.20 7.65 -15.33
CA LYS A 3 0.40 7.17 -14.23
C LYS A 3 0.57 5.69 -14.05
N PHE A 4 0.68 5.28 -12.80
CA PHE A 4 0.75 3.89 -12.43
C PHE A 4 -0.64 3.33 -12.24
N ARG A 5 -0.78 2.02 -12.45
CA ARG A 5 -2.00 1.30 -12.15
C ARG A 5 -1.81 0.56 -10.84
N ILE A 6 -2.91 0.39 -10.10
CA ILE A 6 -2.88 -0.31 -8.82
C ILE A 6 -3.45 -1.71 -9.02
N PHE A 7 -2.70 -2.70 -8.56
CA PHE A 7 -3.15 -4.09 -8.54
C PHE A 7 -3.16 -4.60 -7.10
N GLU A 8 -4.33 -4.99 -6.63
CA GLU A 8 -4.47 -5.55 -5.29
C GLU A 8 -4.26 -7.05 -5.36
N THR A 9 -3.15 -7.53 -4.81
CA THR A 9 -2.84 -8.96 -4.84
C THR A 9 -3.79 -9.74 -3.95
N ASP A 10 -3.86 -11.05 -4.19
CA ASP A 10 -4.68 -11.93 -3.35
C ASP A 10 -4.25 -11.88 -1.90
N GLN A 11 -2.95 -11.81 -1.67
CA GLN A 11 -2.41 -11.69 -0.32
C GLN A 11 -2.94 -10.44 0.38
N PHE A 12 -2.95 -9.33 -0.33
CA PHE A 12 -3.44 -8.06 0.20
C PHE A 12 -4.92 -8.16 0.56
N LEU A 13 -5.71 -8.70 -0.36
CA LEU A 13 -7.15 -8.82 -0.16
C LEU A 13 -7.48 -9.77 0.99
N LYS A 14 -6.76 -10.87 1.10
CA LYS A 14 -6.95 -11.79 2.20
C LYS A 14 -6.58 -11.17 3.54
N GLY A 15 -5.52 -10.37 3.55
CA GLY A 15 -5.12 -9.66 4.75
C GLY A 15 -6.19 -8.71 5.24
N LEU A 16 -6.80 -7.96 4.31
CA LEU A 16 -7.89 -7.06 4.67
C LEU A 16 -9.08 -7.83 5.25
N GLU A 17 -9.41 -8.97 4.65
CA GLU A 17 -10.55 -9.74 5.08
C GLU A 17 -10.32 -10.43 6.42
N GLN A 18 -9.15 -11.03 6.60
CA GLN A 18 -8.87 -11.84 7.79
C GLN A 18 -8.40 -11.02 8.99
N ASP A 19 -7.51 -10.06 8.74
CA ASP A 19 -6.87 -9.34 9.84
C ASP A 19 -7.58 -8.06 10.21
N PHE A 20 -8.41 -7.54 9.32
CA PHE A 20 -9.06 -6.25 9.53
C PHE A 20 -10.57 -6.36 9.39
N SER A 21 -11.12 -7.48 9.81
CA SER A 21 -12.55 -7.70 9.82
C SER A 21 -13.24 -6.58 10.62
N GLY A 22 -14.27 -6.01 10.05
CA GLY A 22 -14.97 -4.89 10.69
C GLY A 22 -14.35 -3.52 10.42
N GLN A 23 -13.15 -3.47 9.84
CA GLN A 23 -12.48 -2.22 9.52
C GLN A 23 -12.30 -2.02 8.02
N GLN A 24 -12.78 -2.96 7.22
CA GLN A 24 -12.52 -2.95 5.78
C GLN A 24 -13.02 -1.69 5.09
N GLU A 25 -14.21 -1.24 5.43
CA GLU A 25 -14.77 -0.03 4.83
C GLU A 25 -13.90 1.19 5.12
N ARG A 26 -13.47 1.32 6.36
CA ARG A 26 -12.62 2.44 6.77
C ARG A 26 -11.31 2.43 6.01
N ILE A 27 -10.70 1.25 5.88
CA ILE A 27 -9.44 1.10 5.17
C ILE A 27 -9.62 1.41 3.69
N LYS A 28 -10.70 0.92 3.08
CA LYS A 28 -10.96 1.17 1.67
C LYS A 28 -11.14 2.65 1.38
N ILE A 29 -11.78 3.38 2.29
CA ILE A 29 -11.95 4.82 2.12
C ILE A 29 -10.57 5.49 2.10
N LYS A 30 -9.69 5.11 3.02
CA LYS A 30 -8.35 5.68 3.06
C LYS A 30 -7.56 5.34 1.80
N LEU A 31 -7.68 4.11 1.33
CA LEU A 31 -6.99 3.69 0.10
C LEU A 31 -7.44 4.50 -1.09
N HIS A 32 -8.74 4.59 -1.31
CA HIS A 32 -9.26 5.24 -2.51
C HIS A 32 -9.17 6.76 -2.48
N ASN A 33 -9.24 7.36 -1.28
CA ASN A 33 -9.20 8.82 -1.19
C ASN A 33 -7.79 9.38 -1.06
N TYR A 34 -6.86 8.63 -0.51
CA TYR A 34 -5.52 9.16 -0.23
C TYR A 34 -4.39 8.34 -0.82
N VAL A 35 -4.40 7.03 -0.58
CA VAL A 35 -3.25 6.19 -0.95
C VAL A 35 -3.15 6.01 -2.45
N TYR A 36 -4.20 5.50 -3.06
CA TYR A 36 -4.17 5.18 -4.49
C TYR A 36 -3.99 6.40 -5.39
N PRO A 37 -4.65 7.53 -5.14
CA PRO A 37 -4.40 8.71 -5.98
C PRO A 37 -2.93 9.14 -5.98
N GLN A 38 -2.29 9.07 -4.82
CA GLN A 38 -0.88 9.44 -4.73
C GLN A 38 0.02 8.41 -5.41
N LEU A 39 -0.23 7.12 -5.18
CA LEU A 39 0.60 6.07 -5.77
C LEU A 39 0.46 6.04 -7.29
N LYS A 40 -0.70 6.36 -7.80
CA LYS A 40 -0.90 6.42 -9.26
C LYS A 40 -0.05 7.50 -9.89
N GLN A 41 0.16 8.60 -9.20
CA GLN A 41 0.99 9.68 -9.72
C GLN A 41 2.47 9.41 -9.54
N ASN A 42 2.87 9.01 -8.34
CA ASN A 42 4.27 8.73 -8.07
C ASN A 42 4.39 7.82 -6.85
N PRO A 43 4.64 6.53 -7.06
CA PRO A 43 4.72 5.59 -5.94
C PRO A 43 6.06 5.61 -5.22
N CYS A 44 7.03 6.35 -5.72
CA CYS A 44 8.38 6.37 -5.16
C CYS A 44 8.66 7.57 -4.28
N PHE A 45 7.82 8.57 -4.34
CA PHE A 45 8.14 9.83 -3.69
C PHE A 45 6.91 10.46 -3.07
N GLY A 46 7.03 10.81 -1.80
CA GLY A 46 5.95 11.45 -1.11
C GLY A 46 6.18 11.43 0.38
N LYS A 47 5.46 12.29 1.07
CA LYS A 47 5.59 12.49 2.51
C LYS A 47 5.40 11.21 3.31
N ASN A 48 4.47 10.38 2.89
CA ASN A 48 4.12 9.16 3.63
C ASN A 48 4.77 7.91 3.07
N ILE A 49 5.63 8.06 2.08
CA ILE A 49 6.23 6.95 1.35
C ILE A 49 7.67 6.74 1.77
N LYS A 50 8.04 5.48 1.98
CA LYS A 50 9.41 5.13 2.32
C LYS A 50 9.78 3.79 1.70
N LYS A 51 10.98 3.73 1.12
CA LYS A 51 11.53 2.48 0.63
C LYS A 51 12.15 1.71 1.79
N LEU A 52 11.85 0.43 1.89
CA LEU A 52 12.36 -0.41 2.96
C LEU A 52 13.70 -1.00 2.56
N ALA A 53 14.75 -0.64 3.29
CA ALA A 53 16.13 -0.89 2.86
C ALA A 53 16.53 -2.35 2.80
N THR A 54 15.95 -3.19 3.65
CA THR A 54 16.43 -4.58 3.78
C THR A 54 15.55 -5.60 3.06
N TYR A 55 14.53 -5.16 2.37
CA TYR A 55 13.61 -6.09 1.70
C TYR A 55 14.06 -6.40 0.29
N LYS A 56 13.86 -7.64 -0.10
CA LYS A 56 14.09 -8.09 -1.49
C LYS A 56 12.97 -9.00 -1.91
N PRO A 57 12.26 -8.70 -2.99
CA PRO A 57 12.45 -7.52 -3.85
C PRO A 57 12.17 -6.22 -3.13
N ASP A 58 12.51 -5.11 -3.80
CA ASP A 58 12.31 -3.79 -3.22
C ASP A 58 10.86 -3.59 -2.79
N THR A 59 10.67 -3.28 -1.53
CA THR A 59 9.35 -3.09 -0.95
C THR A 59 9.24 -1.67 -0.43
N TRP A 60 8.08 -1.08 -0.65
CA TRP A 60 7.80 0.29 -0.24
C TRP A 60 6.66 0.31 0.76
N ARG A 61 6.60 1.37 1.53
CA ARG A 61 5.57 1.54 2.55
C ARG A 61 4.88 2.88 2.39
N TYR A 62 3.55 2.86 2.47
CA TYR A 62 2.75 4.08 2.59
C TYR A 62 2.09 4.05 3.97
N ARG A 63 2.36 5.09 4.74
CA ARG A 63 1.83 5.17 6.11
C ARG A 63 0.74 6.24 6.18
N ILE A 64 -0.41 5.85 6.73
CA ILE A 64 -1.48 6.79 6.99
C ILE A 64 -2.14 6.42 8.32
N GLY A 65 -2.12 7.35 9.27
CA GLY A 65 -2.60 7.07 10.61
C GLY A 65 -1.82 5.92 11.23
N SER A 66 -2.53 4.92 11.74
CA SER A 66 -1.90 3.73 12.31
C SER A 66 -1.68 2.63 11.29
N TYR A 67 -2.10 2.83 10.05
CA TYR A 67 -1.99 1.81 9.03
C TYR A 67 -0.74 1.99 8.19
N ARG A 68 -0.13 0.86 7.80
CA ARG A 68 1.00 0.83 6.89
C ARG A 68 0.66 -0.10 5.75
N PHE A 69 0.76 0.41 4.53
CA PHE A 69 0.47 -0.36 3.33
C PHE A 69 1.78 -0.65 2.61
N PHE A 70 2.04 -1.94 2.38
CA PHE A 70 3.27 -2.36 1.73
C PHE A 70 2.99 -2.70 0.28
N TYR A 71 3.88 -2.28 -0.60
CA TYR A 71 3.69 -2.49 -2.03
C TYR A 71 5.02 -2.64 -2.74
N GLU A 72 4.95 -3.23 -3.92
CA GLU A 72 6.08 -3.37 -4.82
C GLU A 72 5.76 -2.64 -6.11
N ILE A 73 6.78 -2.21 -6.84
CA ILE A 73 6.61 -1.41 -8.04
C ILE A 73 7.23 -2.11 -9.24
N ASP A 74 6.45 -2.27 -10.29
CA ASP A 74 6.92 -2.72 -11.58
C ASP A 74 7.01 -1.48 -12.46
N SER A 75 8.18 -0.86 -12.49
CA SER A 75 8.37 0.41 -13.20
C SER A 75 8.21 0.29 -14.71
N PRO A 76 8.76 -0.75 -15.36
CA PRO A 76 8.57 -0.86 -16.80
C PRO A 76 7.11 -0.94 -17.22
N ASN A 77 6.29 -1.60 -16.45
CA ASN A 77 4.87 -1.77 -16.77
C ASN A 77 3.97 -0.77 -16.06
N LYS A 78 4.54 0.07 -15.21
CA LYS A 78 3.80 1.09 -14.47
C LYS A 78 2.69 0.48 -13.61
N ILE A 79 3.04 -0.53 -12.83
CA ILE A 79 2.09 -1.21 -11.95
C ILE A 79 2.60 -1.17 -10.52
N VAL A 80 1.70 -0.84 -9.61
CA VAL A 80 1.95 -0.93 -8.17
C VAL A 80 1.18 -2.14 -7.65
N PHE A 81 1.90 -3.09 -7.08
CA PHE A 81 1.29 -4.28 -6.50
C PHE A 81 1.14 -4.09 -5.00
N MET A 82 -0.10 -4.03 -4.54
CA MET A 82 -0.37 -3.95 -3.11
C MET A 82 -0.19 -5.33 -2.50
N ILE A 83 0.70 -5.43 -1.52
CA ILE A 83 1.10 -6.72 -0.96
C ILE A 83 0.44 -7.00 0.38
N SER A 84 0.50 -6.04 1.30
CA SER A 84 -0.04 -6.29 2.63
C SER A 84 -0.36 -4.98 3.33
N VAL A 85 -1.09 -5.11 4.43
CA VAL A 85 -1.44 -3.99 5.28
C VAL A 85 -1.16 -4.38 6.74
N ASP A 86 -0.72 -3.42 7.52
CA ASP A 86 -0.41 -3.62 8.91
C ASP A 86 -0.99 -2.47 9.72
N ASN A 87 -1.40 -2.77 10.93
CA ASN A 87 -1.88 -1.75 11.86
C ASN A 87 -0.86 -1.59 12.96
N ARG A 88 -0.21 -0.44 12.99
CA ARG A 88 0.89 -0.20 13.91
C ARG A 88 0.49 -0.31 15.37
N GLN A 89 -0.76 -0.02 15.69
CA GLN A 89 -1.22 -0.10 17.08
C GLN A 89 -1.08 -1.51 17.66
N ASN A 90 -1.13 -2.51 16.81
CA ASN A 90 -1.05 -3.91 17.25
C ASN A 90 0.38 -4.45 17.21
N ALA A 91 1.33 -3.64 16.82
CA ALA A 91 2.71 -4.09 16.71
C ALA A 91 3.45 -4.09 18.05
N TYR A 92 2.85 -3.50 19.03
CA TYR A 92 3.45 -3.42 20.37
C TYR A 92 2.50 -3.89 21.44
#